data_3d6637699b4748e08b83a2227073c781
#
_entry.id   3d6637699b4748e08b83a2227073c781
#
_cell.length_a   1.000
_cell.length_b   1.000
_cell.length_c   1.000
_cell.angle_alpha   90.00
_cell.angle_beta   90.00
_cell.angle_gamma   90.00
#
_symmetry.space_group_name_H-M   'P 1'
#
loop_
_entity.id
_entity.type
_entity.pdbx_description
1 polymer ?
#
loop_
_entity_poly.entity_id
_entity_poly.type
_entity_poly.pdbx_seq_one_letter_code
_entity_poly.pdbx_strand_id
1 'polypeptide(L)'
;EQVRGGGVDSSVDNMLKITNDGRKLALDQRMLNAMLPDFEKSKINACVDNVYRIWEENKDKKSAQLVFCDLSTPKNDGTFSVYNDIRKKLIERGVPESEVRFIHEAETDVKKKELFQKVRKGEVRVLMGSTQKMGAGTNVQDRLIALHDVDCPWRPADLEQRSGRIIRQGNSNPKVEIYRYVTKQTFDAYLYQLVE
;
A
#
# COMPACT_ATOMS: atom_id res chain seq x y z
N GLU A 1 -22.95 -7.92 -16.47
CA GLU A 1 -24.01 -6.91 -16.35
C GLU A 1 -23.75 -5.66 -17.18
N GLN A 2 -22.52 -5.13 -17.22
CA GLN A 2 -22.19 -3.96 -18.06
C GLN A 2 -22.34 -4.23 -19.56
N VAL A 3 -22.12 -5.48 -19.98
CA VAL A 3 -22.31 -5.90 -21.36
C VAL A 3 -23.79 -5.79 -21.79
N ARG A 4 -24.72 -5.88 -20.86
CA ARG A 4 -26.17 -5.77 -21.12
C ARG A 4 -26.70 -4.33 -21.17
N GLY A 5 -25.90 -3.38 -20.72
CA GLY A 5 -26.28 -1.96 -20.68
C GLY A 5 -26.08 -1.19 -21.98
N GLY A 6 -25.76 -1.84 -23.08
CA GLY A 6 -25.85 -1.27 -24.43
C GLY A 6 -24.77 -0.26 -24.83
N GLY A 7 -23.65 -0.19 -24.11
CA GLY A 7 -22.62 0.80 -24.43
C GLY A 7 -21.18 0.30 -24.51
N VAL A 8 -20.91 -0.93 -24.09
CA VAL A 8 -19.55 -1.48 -24.07
C VAL A 8 -19.49 -2.77 -24.87
N ASP A 9 -18.49 -2.87 -25.74
CA ASP A 9 -18.23 -4.10 -26.49
C ASP A 9 -17.85 -5.23 -25.53
N SER A 10 -18.43 -6.39 -25.69
CA SER A 10 -18.18 -7.58 -24.87
C SER A 10 -16.71 -7.98 -24.84
N SER A 11 -15.96 -7.75 -25.90
CA SER A 11 -14.52 -8.03 -25.98
C SER A 11 -13.73 -7.10 -25.07
N VAL A 12 -14.09 -5.83 -25.02
CA VAL A 12 -13.47 -4.83 -24.17
C VAL A 12 -13.77 -5.11 -22.68
N ASP A 13 -15.01 -5.45 -22.37
CA ASP A 13 -15.42 -5.79 -21.01
C ASP A 13 -14.69 -7.04 -20.49
N ASN A 14 -14.54 -8.07 -21.33
CA ASN A 14 -13.77 -9.27 -21.02
C ASN A 14 -12.28 -8.96 -20.79
N MET A 15 -11.68 -8.11 -21.62
CA MET A 15 -10.30 -7.68 -21.48
C MET A 15 -10.07 -6.94 -20.16
N LEU A 16 -10.96 -6.01 -19.80
CA LEU A 16 -10.87 -5.27 -18.53
C LEU A 16 -10.98 -6.21 -17.33
N LYS A 17 -11.89 -7.18 -17.39
CA LYS A 17 -12.04 -8.17 -16.32
C LYS A 17 -10.78 -9.02 -16.16
N ILE A 18 -10.25 -9.56 -17.26
CA ILE A 18 -9.03 -10.38 -17.24
C ILE A 18 -7.86 -9.58 -16.68
N THR A 19 -7.73 -8.32 -17.06
CA THR A 19 -6.66 -7.44 -16.58
C THR A 19 -6.80 -7.18 -15.08
N ASN A 20 -8.00 -6.89 -14.58
CA ASN A 20 -8.24 -6.70 -13.16
C ASN A 20 -7.98 -7.97 -12.35
N ASP A 21 -8.43 -9.11 -12.83
CA ASP A 21 -8.17 -10.39 -12.16
C ASP A 21 -6.68 -10.72 -12.14
N GLY A 22 -5.95 -10.42 -13.22
CA GLY A 22 -4.49 -10.55 -13.27
C GLY A 22 -3.78 -9.66 -12.26
N ARG A 23 -4.22 -8.42 -12.08
CA ARG A 23 -3.66 -7.50 -11.07
C ARG A 23 -3.94 -8.00 -9.64
N LYS A 24 -5.15 -8.47 -9.37
CA LYS A 24 -5.51 -9.03 -8.07
C LYS A 24 -4.69 -10.27 -7.74
N LEU A 25 -4.54 -11.18 -8.70
CA LEU A 25 -3.74 -12.39 -8.53
C LEU A 25 -2.27 -12.06 -8.28
N ALA A 26 -1.72 -11.06 -8.99
CA ALA A 26 -0.35 -10.59 -8.79
C ALA A 26 -0.13 -9.97 -7.40
N LEU A 27 -1.17 -9.34 -6.84
CA LEU A 27 -1.12 -8.78 -5.50
C LEU A 27 -1.18 -9.89 -4.44
N ASP A 28 -2.24 -10.69 -4.46
CA ASP A 28 -2.41 -11.82 -3.56
C ASP A 28 -3.55 -12.71 -4.11
N GLN A 29 -3.31 -14.02 -4.18
CA GLN A 29 -4.32 -14.97 -4.69
C GLN A 29 -5.62 -14.96 -3.86
N ARG A 30 -5.56 -14.59 -2.58
CA ARG A 30 -6.73 -14.45 -1.71
C ARG A 30 -7.66 -13.31 -2.13
N MET A 31 -7.21 -12.40 -2.99
CA MET A 31 -8.05 -11.36 -3.60
C MET A 31 -9.13 -11.94 -4.51
N LEU A 32 -8.84 -13.05 -5.19
CA LEU A 32 -9.80 -13.75 -6.05
C LEU A 32 -10.63 -14.77 -5.25
N ASN A 33 -10.00 -15.46 -4.30
CA ASN A 33 -10.65 -16.46 -3.47
C ASN A 33 -9.99 -16.48 -2.08
N ALA A 34 -10.71 -15.98 -1.08
CA ALA A 34 -10.25 -15.89 0.29
C ALA A 34 -9.97 -17.27 0.94
N MET A 35 -10.49 -18.34 0.35
CA MET A 35 -10.24 -19.71 0.82
C MET A 35 -8.87 -20.25 0.42
N LEU A 36 -8.18 -19.58 -0.52
CA LEU A 36 -6.83 -19.97 -0.91
C LEU A 36 -5.84 -19.71 0.23
N PRO A 37 -4.77 -20.52 0.32
CA PRO A 37 -3.80 -20.35 1.40
C PRO A 37 -2.99 -19.07 1.25
N ASP A 38 -2.50 -18.58 2.39
CA ASP A 38 -1.49 -17.55 2.44
C ASP A 38 -0.16 -18.14 1.94
N PHE A 39 0.35 -17.61 0.83
CA PHE A 39 1.62 -18.04 0.27
C PHE A 39 2.77 -17.41 1.06
N GLU A 40 3.58 -18.23 1.71
CA GLU A 40 4.67 -17.77 2.57
C GLU A 40 5.63 -16.80 1.87
N LYS A 41 5.95 -17.05 0.61
CA LYS A 41 6.86 -16.22 -0.20
C LYS A 41 6.13 -15.17 -1.03
N SER A 42 4.91 -14.79 -0.65
CA SER A 42 4.16 -13.74 -1.33
C SER A 42 4.83 -12.38 -1.17
N LYS A 43 4.55 -11.47 -2.08
CA LYS A 43 5.03 -10.08 -1.94
C LYS A 43 4.46 -9.38 -0.71
N ILE A 44 3.27 -9.77 -0.26
CA ILE A 44 2.67 -9.24 0.97
C ILE A 44 3.52 -9.64 2.19
N ASN A 45 3.89 -10.92 2.28
CA ASN A 45 4.76 -11.38 3.35
C ASN A 45 6.16 -10.78 3.27
N ALA A 46 6.71 -10.59 2.08
CA ALA A 46 7.98 -9.88 1.88
C ALA A 46 7.89 -8.42 2.38
N CYS A 47 6.77 -7.75 2.10
CA CYS A 47 6.51 -6.41 2.61
C CYS A 47 6.46 -6.39 4.15
N VAL A 48 5.74 -7.30 4.76
CA VAL A 48 5.67 -7.42 6.22
C VAL A 48 7.06 -7.61 6.82
N ASP A 49 7.88 -8.50 6.23
CA ASP A 49 9.25 -8.76 6.69
C ASP A 49 10.10 -7.49 6.66
N ASN A 50 10.07 -6.75 5.57
CA ASN A 50 10.84 -5.51 5.42
C ASN A 50 10.33 -4.40 6.33
N VAL A 51 9.02 -4.21 6.42
CA VAL A 51 8.42 -3.20 7.31
C VAL A 51 8.79 -3.47 8.77
N TYR A 52 8.68 -4.73 9.20
CA TYR A 52 9.03 -5.12 10.57
C TYR A 52 10.52 -4.90 10.85
N ARG A 53 11.40 -5.32 9.95
CA ARG A 53 12.85 -5.16 10.09
C ARG A 53 13.21 -3.68 10.23
N ILE A 54 12.69 -2.83 9.36
CA ILE A 54 12.96 -1.38 9.38
C ILE A 54 12.38 -0.75 10.65
N TRP A 55 11.18 -1.15 11.05
CA TRP A 55 10.56 -0.70 12.30
C TRP A 55 11.43 -1.02 13.51
N GLU A 56 11.93 -2.24 13.58
CA GLU A 56 12.80 -2.71 14.67
C GLU A 56 14.15 -1.98 14.70
N GLU A 57 14.81 -1.87 13.55
CA GLU A 57 16.12 -1.22 13.42
C GLU A 57 16.08 0.29 13.73
N ASN A 58 14.92 0.94 13.60
CA ASN A 58 14.77 2.38 13.74
C ASN A 58 13.90 2.78 14.94
N LYS A 59 13.80 1.93 15.94
CA LYS A 59 13.02 2.22 17.16
C LYS A 59 13.44 3.53 17.85
N ASP A 60 14.72 3.76 17.96
CA ASP A 60 15.27 4.93 18.66
C ASP A 60 14.88 6.24 17.99
N LYS A 61 14.86 6.25 16.66
CA LYS A 61 14.52 7.42 15.86
C LYS A 61 13.02 7.58 15.64
N LYS A 62 12.24 6.56 15.96
CA LYS A 62 10.80 6.50 15.67
C LYS A 62 10.50 6.82 14.20
N SER A 63 11.31 6.27 13.31
CA SER A 63 11.17 6.47 11.86
C SER A 63 9.86 5.91 11.35
N ALA A 64 9.28 6.59 10.36
CA ALA A 64 8.01 6.23 9.78
C ALA A 64 8.19 5.57 8.40
N GLN A 65 7.23 4.75 8.02
CA GLN A 65 7.16 4.09 6.73
C GLN A 65 5.78 4.30 6.12
N LEU A 66 5.72 4.47 4.80
CA LEU A 66 4.49 4.49 4.03
C LEU A 66 4.32 3.18 3.27
N VAL A 67 3.11 2.63 3.28
CA VAL A 67 2.75 1.45 2.50
C VAL A 67 1.59 1.82 1.58
N PHE A 68 1.80 1.73 0.28
CA PHE A 68 0.80 2.05 -0.73
C PHE A 68 0.20 0.79 -1.33
N CYS A 69 -1.13 0.73 -1.35
CA CYS A 69 -1.88 -0.29 -2.05
C CYS A 69 -3.21 0.30 -2.52
N ASP A 70 -3.47 0.27 -3.81
CA ASP A 70 -4.68 0.81 -4.44
C ASP A 70 -5.74 -0.25 -4.66
N LEU A 71 -5.33 -1.50 -4.96
CA LEU A 71 -6.23 -2.59 -5.35
C LEU A 71 -7.06 -3.16 -4.20
N SER A 72 -6.51 -3.18 -2.99
CA SER A 72 -7.16 -3.80 -1.84
C SER A 72 -7.19 -2.81 -0.70
N THR A 73 -8.28 -2.08 -0.58
CA THR A 73 -8.51 -1.12 0.50
C THR A 73 -9.13 -1.80 1.73
N PRO A 74 -9.06 -1.18 2.92
CA PRO A 74 -9.63 -1.78 4.13
C PRO A 74 -11.13 -2.09 3.98
N LYS A 75 -11.56 -3.20 4.55
CA LYS A 75 -12.95 -3.63 4.56
C LYS A 75 -13.41 -3.97 5.98
N ASN A 76 -14.67 -3.64 6.26
CA ASN A 76 -15.29 -3.86 7.57
C ASN A 76 -16.27 -5.04 7.57
N ASP A 77 -16.41 -5.74 6.45
CA ASP A 77 -17.38 -6.83 6.25
C ASP A 77 -16.80 -8.23 6.51
N GLY A 78 -15.57 -8.30 7.05
CA GLY A 78 -14.87 -9.56 7.30
C GLY A 78 -14.24 -10.21 6.07
N THR A 79 -14.35 -9.61 4.89
CA THR A 79 -13.70 -10.11 3.69
C THR A 79 -12.21 -9.79 3.71
N PHE A 80 -11.42 -10.56 2.93
CA PHE A 80 -9.98 -10.37 2.86
C PHE A 80 -9.61 -8.96 2.35
N SER A 81 -8.66 -8.33 3.03
CA SER A 81 -8.07 -7.06 2.65
C SER A 81 -6.57 -7.13 2.91
N VAL A 82 -5.77 -6.67 1.96
CA VAL A 82 -4.31 -6.60 2.11
C VAL A 82 -3.93 -5.71 3.29
N TYR A 83 -4.63 -4.59 3.49
CA TYR A 83 -4.40 -3.69 4.61
C TYR A 83 -4.56 -4.39 5.96
N ASN A 84 -5.67 -5.09 6.14
CA ASN A 84 -5.93 -5.81 7.38
C ASN A 84 -4.94 -6.94 7.60
N ASP A 85 -4.55 -7.64 6.55
CA ASP A 85 -3.58 -8.74 6.61
C ASP A 85 -2.18 -8.25 7.04
N ILE A 86 -1.70 -7.17 6.44
CA ILE A 86 -0.40 -6.59 6.80
C ILE A 86 -0.41 -6.10 8.25
N ARG A 87 -1.45 -5.36 8.66
CA ARG A 87 -1.54 -4.88 10.05
C ARG A 87 -1.58 -6.02 11.05
N LYS A 88 -2.41 -7.03 10.80
CA LYS A 88 -2.49 -8.22 11.63
C LYS A 88 -1.13 -8.89 11.81
N LYS A 89 -0.41 -9.11 10.72
CA LYS A 89 0.91 -9.75 10.75
C LYS A 89 1.97 -8.92 11.47
N LEU A 90 1.92 -7.61 11.34
CA LEU A 90 2.82 -6.71 12.08
C LEU A 90 2.52 -6.76 13.58
N ILE A 91 1.25 -6.74 13.97
CA ILE A 91 0.82 -6.85 15.38
C ILE A 91 1.26 -8.20 15.97
N GLU A 92 1.11 -9.28 15.23
CA GLU A 92 1.55 -10.62 15.64
C GLU A 92 3.07 -10.67 15.91
N ARG A 93 3.86 -9.83 15.24
CA ARG A 93 5.31 -9.72 15.44
C ARG A 93 5.70 -8.78 16.58
N GLY A 94 4.76 -8.07 17.18
CA GLY A 94 4.99 -7.19 18.33
C GLY A 94 4.90 -5.70 18.03
N VAL A 95 4.51 -5.29 16.83
CA VAL A 95 4.26 -3.87 16.55
C VAL A 95 2.94 -3.47 17.21
N PRO A 96 2.92 -2.41 18.04
CA PRO A 96 1.67 -1.95 18.64
C PRO A 96 0.65 -1.52 17.58
N GLU A 97 -0.61 -1.88 17.77
CA GLU A 97 -1.68 -1.53 16.83
C GLU A 97 -1.78 -0.02 16.61
N SER A 98 -1.56 0.77 17.65
CA SER A 98 -1.60 2.23 17.58
C SER A 98 -0.55 2.84 16.65
N GLU A 99 0.53 2.11 16.34
CA GLU A 99 1.60 2.55 15.46
C GLU A 99 1.35 2.21 13.99
N VAL A 100 0.36 1.36 13.68
CA VAL A 100 -0.02 0.95 12.32
C VAL A 100 -1.40 1.49 12.02
N ARG A 101 -1.48 2.47 11.12
CA ARG A 101 -2.73 3.16 10.83
C ARG A 101 -3.03 3.20 9.34
N PHE A 102 -4.32 3.23 9.01
CA PHE A 102 -4.80 3.40 7.64
C PHE A 102 -5.30 4.82 7.45
N ILE A 103 -4.95 5.45 6.32
CA ILE A 103 -5.50 6.75 5.95
C ILE A 103 -7.03 6.72 5.89
N HIS A 104 -7.61 5.57 5.56
CA HIS A 104 -9.05 5.35 5.48
C HIS A 104 -9.77 5.50 6.83
N GLU A 105 -9.05 5.40 7.94
CA GLU A 105 -9.59 5.61 9.28
C GLU A 105 -9.83 7.09 9.59
N ALA A 106 -9.21 7.99 8.82
CA ALA A 106 -9.34 9.43 8.96
C ALA A 106 -10.34 9.97 7.92
N GLU A 107 -11.62 9.98 8.29
CA GLU A 107 -12.73 10.30 7.38
C GLU A 107 -12.88 11.79 7.08
N THR A 108 -12.35 12.66 7.93
CA THR A 108 -12.45 14.12 7.78
C THR A 108 -11.07 14.74 7.61
N ASP A 109 -11.02 15.97 7.07
CA ASP A 109 -9.76 16.70 6.94
C ASP A 109 -9.09 16.97 8.29
N VAL A 110 -9.87 17.21 9.33
CA VAL A 110 -9.37 17.37 10.69
C VAL A 110 -8.70 16.10 11.19
N LYS A 111 -9.35 14.96 11.02
CA LYS A 111 -8.81 13.64 11.41
C LYS A 111 -7.56 13.28 10.60
N LYS A 112 -7.52 13.64 9.31
CA LYS A 112 -6.31 13.46 8.49
C LYS A 112 -5.14 14.28 9.01
N LYS A 113 -5.37 15.54 9.35
CA LYS A 113 -4.32 16.40 9.94
C LYS A 113 -3.80 15.84 11.25
N GLU A 114 -4.68 15.35 12.10
CA GLU A 114 -4.31 14.69 13.36
C GLU A 114 -3.47 13.44 13.13
N LEU A 115 -3.87 12.60 12.16
CA LEU A 115 -3.14 11.40 11.80
C LEU A 115 -1.74 11.73 11.27
N PHE A 116 -1.63 12.69 10.37
CA PHE A 116 -0.33 13.13 9.83
C PHE A 116 0.56 13.73 10.91
N GLN A 117 -0.01 14.44 11.85
CA GLN A 117 0.74 14.97 13.00
C GLN A 117 1.30 13.84 13.87
N LYS A 118 0.54 12.77 14.10
CA LYS A 118 1.01 11.58 14.81
C LYS A 118 2.17 10.89 14.09
N VAL A 119 2.12 10.84 12.75
CA VAL A 119 3.24 10.32 11.95
C VAL A 119 4.48 11.19 12.13
N ARG A 120 4.34 12.52 12.04
CA ARG A 120 5.46 13.46 12.23
C ARG A 120 6.06 13.40 13.62
N LYS A 121 5.26 13.11 14.65
CA LYS A 121 5.71 12.98 16.03
C LYS A 121 6.32 11.62 16.38
N GLY A 122 6.23 10.66 15.47
CA GLY A 122 6.71 9.30 15.69
C GLY A 122 5.77 8.41 16.50
N GLU A 123 4.52 8.82 16.71
CA GLU A 123 3.49 8.02 17.38
C GLU A 123 2.90 6.96 16.43
N VAL A 124 2.77 7.28 15.15
CA VAL A 124 2.39 6.35 14.09
C VAL A 124 3.61 6.08 13.23
N ARG A 125 4.05 4.84 13.19
CA ARG A 125 5.28 4.44 12.52
C ARG A 125 5.06 3.78 11.16
N VAL A 126 3.86 3.25 10.91
CA VAL A 126 3.47 2.67 9.62
C VAL A 126 2.13 3.25 9.22
N LEU A 127 2.12 4.02 8.15
CA LEU A 127 0.90 4.58 7.56
C LEU A 127 0.62 3.90 6.22
N MET A 128 -0.56 3.30 6.12
CA MET A 128 -0.99 2.61 4.91
C MET A 128 -2.08 3.42 4.20
N GLY A 129 -1.97 3.51 2.89
CA GLY A 129 -2.94 4.27 2.12
C GLY A 129 -2.94 3.94 0.64
N SER A 130 -3.98 4.43 -0.04
CA SER A 130 -4.02 4.44 -1.50
C SER A 130 -3.41 5.73 -2.02
N THR A 131 -2.98 5.72 -3.28
CA THR A 131 -2.43 6.92 -3.93
C THR A 131 -3.42 8.09 -3.87
N GLN A 132 -4.69 7.82 -4.14
CA GLN A 132 -5.75 8.83 -4.11
C GLN A 132 -6.02 9.39 -2.72
N LYS A 133 -6.13 8.53 -1.72
CA LYS A 133 -6.43 8.93 -0.32
C LYS A 133 -5.29 9.68 0.33
N MET A 134 -4.06 9.34 0.01
CA MET A 134 -2.88 10.07 0.49
C MET A 134 -2.78 11.46 -0.15
N GLY A 135 -3.30 11.64 -1.35
CA GLY A 135 -3.53 12.93 -1.99
C GLY A 135 -2.33 13.88 -2.09
N ALA A 136 -2.54 15.01 -2.76
CA ALA A 136 -1.62 16.13 -2.71
C ALA A 136 -1.76 16.86 -1.36
N GLY A 137 -0.66 17.35 -0.79
CA GLY A 137 -0.70 18.10 0.46
C GLY A 137 -0.53 17.25 1.73
N THR A 138 -0.36 15.94 1.61
CA THR A 138 0.03 15.09 2.73
C THR A 138 1.43 15.47 3.19
N ASN A 139 1.57 15.92 4.43
CA ASN A 139 2.84 16.37 5.01
C ASN A 139 3.25 15.41 6.13
N VAL A 140 3.98 14.35 5.77
CA VAL A 140 4.41 13.28 6.71
C VAL A 140 5.89 12.93 6.57
N GLN A 141 6.66 13.74 5.81
CA GLN A 141 8.03 13.37 5.42
C GLN A 141 9.08 13.46 6.53
N ASP A 142 8.81 14.13 7.64
CA ASP A 142 9.83 14.46 8.65
C ASP A 142 10.62 13.24 9.13
N ARG A 143 9.95 12.12 9.34
CA ARG A 143 10.54 10.89 9.85
C ARG A 143 10.53 9.73 8.87
N LEU A 144 10.09 9.95 7.62
CA LEU A 144 9.99 8.89 6.64
C LEU A 144 11.36 8.32 6.30
N ILE A 145 11.47 7.00 6.35
CA ILE A 145 12.69 6.26 6.02
C ILE A 145 12.48 5.29 4.88
N ALA A 146 11.27 4.82 4.67
CA ALA A 146 10.95 3.86 3.63
C ALA A 146 9.54 4.05 3.08
N LEU A 147 9.38 3.71 1.81
CA LEU A 147 8.12 3.66 1.10
C LEU A 147 8.00 2.29 0.44
N HIS A 148 6.83 1.68 0.57
CA HIS A 148 6.55 0.36 0.03
C HIS A 148 5.41 0.44 -0.99
N ASP A 149 5.71 0.14 -2.25
CA ASP A 149 4.72 -0.01 -3.31
C ASP A 149 4.33 -1.49 -3.41
N VAL A 150 3.21 -1.85 -2.80
CA VAL A 150 2.75 -3.24 -2.76
C VAL A 150 2.07 -3.64 -4.05
N ASP A 151 1.40 -2.69 -4.70
CA ASP A 151 0.85 -2.85 -6.04
C ASP A 151 1.37 -1.80 -7.00
N CYS A 152 1.32 -2.09 -8.31
CA CYS A 152 1.71 -1.15 -9.34
C CYS A 152 0.50 -0.32 -9.78
N PRO A 153 0.57 1.02 -9.72
CA PRO A 153 -0.49 1.87 -10.23
C PRO A 153 -0.54 1.82 -11.77
N TRP A 154 -1.71 2.15 -12.34
CA TRP A 154 -1.89 2.20 -13.78
C TRP A 154 -1.16 3.33 -14.48
N ARG A 155 -0.98 4.47 -13.78
CA ARG A 155 -0.42 5.68 -14.37
C ARG A 155 0.99 5.93 -13.82
N PRO A 156 1.97 6.27 -14.68
CA PRO A 156 3.31 6.65 -14.22
C PRO A 156 3.28 7.81 -13.22
N ALA A 157 2.39 8.79 -13.43
CA ALA A 157 2.23 9.92 -12.52
C ALA A 157 1.86 9.50 -11.08
N ASP A 158 1.13 8.41 -10.92
CA ASP A 158 0.77 7.90 -9.59
C ASP A 158 2.00 7.33 -8.87
N LEU A 159 2.89 6.67 -9.60
CA LEU A 159 4.14 6.17 -9.04
C LEU A 159 5.06 7.31 -8.60
N GLU A 160 5.18 8.36 -9.42
CA GLU A 160 5.91 9.57 -9.07
C GLU A 160 5.30 10.29 -7.86
N GLN A 161 3.97 10.34 -7.79
CA GLN A 161 3.25 10.93 -6.66
C GLN A 161 3.56 10.18 -5.36
N ARG A 162 3.61 8.84 -5.39
CA ARG A 162 3.99 8.03 -4.23
C ARG A 162 5.41 8.36 -3.79
N SER A 163 6.39 8.28 -4.69
CA SER A 163 7.80 8.52 -4.35
C SER A 163 8.05 9.96 -3.89
N GLY A 164 7.33 10.93 -4.44
CA GLY A 164 7.43 12.33 -4.04
C GLY A 164 7.06 12.59 -2.57
N ARG A 165 6.42 11.65 -1.87
CA ARG A 165 6.11 11.80 -0.45
C ARG A 165 7.34 11.64 0.44
N ILE A 166 8.28 10.81 0.05
CA ILE A 166 9.47 10.50 0.84
C ILE A 166 10.67 11.39 0.46
N ILE A 167 10.72 11.85 -0.79
CA ILE A 167 11.84 12.66 -1.34
C ILE A 167 11.55 14.16 -1.20
N ARG A 168 10.96 14.58 -0.10
CA ARG A 168 10.69 16.01 0.15
C ARG A 168 11.69 16.62 1.10
N GLN A 169 11.85 17.95 0.99
CA GLN A 169 12.61 18.72 1.97
C GLN A 169 11.97 18.59 3.36
N GLY A 170 12.79 18.59 4.39
CA GLY A 170 12.35 18.47 5.78
C GLY A 170 12.39 17.06 6.34
N ASN A 171 12.83 16.07 5.57
CA ASN A 171 13.07 14.72 6.07
C ASN A 171 14.36 14.68 6.90
N SER A 172 14.27 14.21 8.14
CA SER A 172 15.43 14.07 9.04
C SER A 172 16.36 12.91 8.68
N ASN A 173 15.91 11.99 7.84
CA ASN A 173 16.70 10.82 7.43
C ASN A 173 17.52 11.14 6.18
N PRO A 174 18.87 10.95 6.23
CA PRO A 174 19.75 11.22 5.09
C PRO A 174 19.58 10.21 3.94
N LYS A 175 19.09 9.01 4.26
CA LYS A 175 18.79 7.97 3.29
C LYS A 175 17.35 7.51 3.43
N VAL A 176 16.65 7.43 2.32
CA VAL A 176 15.31 6.89 2.22
C VAL A 176 15.29 5.77 1.19
N GLU A 177 14.52 4.74 1.46
CA GLU A 177 14.44 3.56 0.60
C GLU A 177 13.05 3.43 0.01
N ILE A 178 12.98 3.06 -1.26
CA ILE A 178 11.73 2.75 -1.95
C ILE A 178 11.76 1.28 -2.33
N TYR A 179 10.79 0.52 -1.78
CA TYR A 179 10.62 -0.90 -2.06
C TYR A 179 9.45 -1.09 -3.02
N ARG A 180 9.70 -1.75 -4.13
CA ARG A 180 8.67 -2.15 -5.09
C ARG A 180 8.56 -3.66 -5.09
N TYR A 181 7.38 -4.15 -4.77
CA TYR A 181 7.12 -5.58 -4.63
C TYR A 181 6.49 -6.10 -5.93
N VAL A 182 7.18 -7.01 -6.58
CA VAL A 182 6.81 -7.54 -7.88
C VAL A 182 6.72 -9.06 -7.79
N THR A 183 5.59 -9.62 -8.20
CA THR A 183 5.46 -11.06 -8.37
C THR A 183 5.96 -11.44 -9.76
N LYS A 184 7.02 -12.24 -9.82
CA LYS A 184 7.64 -12.64 -11.09
C LYS A 184 6.65 -13.37 -12.00
N GLN A 185 6.80 -13.17 -13.33
CA GLN A 185 5.99 -13.82 -14.37
C GLN A 185 4.47 -13.54 -14.23
N THR A 186 4.12 -12.39 -13.66
CA THR A 186 2.75 -11.95 -13.53
C THR A 186 2.53 -10.62 -14.24
N PHE A 187 1.27 -10.20 -14.32
CA PHE A 187 0.87 -8.90 -14.85
C PHE A 187 1.53 -7.71 -14.10
N ASP A 188 1.86 -7.89 -12.83
CA ASP A 188 2.54 -6.92 -11.99
C ASP A 188 3.92 -6.51 -12.58
N ALA A 189 4.74 -7.49 -12.95
CA ALA A 189 6.03 -7.25 -13.59
C ALA A 189 5.88 -6.49 -14.92
N TYR A 190 4.88 -6.85 -15.71
CA TYR A 190 4.58 -6.16 -16.95
C TYR A 190 4.17 -4.70 -16.75
N LEU A 191 3.31 -4.42 -15.77
CA LEU A 191 2.88 -3.06 -15.45
C LEU A 191 4.05 -2.17 -15.05
N TYR A 192 4.94 -2.65 -14.19
CA TYR A 192 6.10 -1.85 -13.79
C TYR A 192 6.98 -1.49 -14.97
N GLN A 193 7.17 -2.40 -15.92
CA GLN A 193 7.90 -2.11 -17.16
C GLN A 193 7.25 -1.00 -18.00
N LEU A 194 5.92 -0.90 -17.96
CA LEU A 194 5.20 0.12 -18.73
C LEU A 194 5.24 1.50 -18.06
N VAL A 195 5.29 1.56 -16.73
CA VAL A 195 5.17 2.82 -15.98
C VAL A 195 6.52 3.39 -15.51
N GLU A 196 7.58 2.63 -15.60
CA GLU A 196 8.97 3.09 -15.36
C GLU A 196 9.57 3.73 -16.61
#